data_5e55e1a663ae9efd0537b68255c1fcdd
#
_entry.id   5e55e1a663ae9efd0537b68255c1fcdd
#
_cell.length_a   1.000
_cell.length_b   1.000
_cell.length_c   1.000
_cell.angle_alpha   90.00
_cell.angle_beta   90.00
_cell.angle_gamma   90.00
#
_symmetry.space_group_name_H-M   'P 1'
#
loop_
_entity.id
_entity.type
_entity.pdbx_description
1 polymer ?
#
loop_
_entity_poly.entity_id
_entity_poly.type
_entity_poly.pdbx_seq_one_letter_code
_entity_poly.pdbx_strand_id
1 'polypeptide(L)'
;MPGTKKSVTVVKKQKTARVNGSRGLHETIMEAYSGINGFNTYGIGASQDKSTYGEVTLSGIRTLYEKFKQYGRLDKTGRPCFYDLGSGVGKVVVGMAVLNNEIHCYGIENMGERARLALSAYGKIRSPNVQRRVHFIHDSILNKAVTIRDACWIFISNLCFDADTQLSLTERLHTEVTIGTIIICSRQLVVSPTQFETLESACVIPMSWSNSSSCWIYRKI
;
A
#
# COMPACT_ATOMS: atom_id res chain seq x y z
N MET A 1 44.40 -29.45 48.13
CA MET A 1 44.13 -29.25 46.69
C MET A 1 42.63 -29.03 46.55
N PRO A 2 42.09 -27.79 46.32
CA PRO A 2 40.67 -27.58 46.12
C PRO A 2 40.36 -27.66 44.64
N GLY A 3 39.35 -28.46 44.29
CA GLY A 3 38.88 -28.70 42.94
C GLY A 3 38.11 -27.52 42.36
N THR A 4 38.51 -27.10 41.18
CA THR A 4 37.89 -26.04 40.33
C THR A 4 36.56 -26.53 39.73
N LYS A 5 35.47 -25.93 40.16
CA LYS A 5 34.14 -26.09 39.50
C LYS A 5 34.15 -25.30 38.23
N LYS A 6 34.02 -25.98 37.08
CA LYS A 6 33.76 -25.36 35.78
C LYS A 6 32.29 -24.97 35.73
N SER A 7 31.98 -23.67 35.62
CA SER A 7 30.64 -23.14 35.32
C SER A 7 30.33 -23.34 33.83
N VAL A 8 29.30 -24.10 33.56
CA VAL A 8 28.75 -24.27 32.22
C VAL A 8 27.78 -23.12 31.97
N THR A 9 28.17 -22.14 31.13
CA THR A 9 27.31 -21.07 30.69
C THR A 9 26.38 -21.61 29.60
N VAL A 10 25.11 -21.80 29.96
CA VAL A 10 24.06 -22.17 29.00
C VAL A 10 23.68 -20.92 28.22
N VAL A 11 24.18 -20.80 26.98
CA VAL A 11 23.73 -19.78 26.02
C VAL A 11 22.33 -20.17 25.57
N LYS A 12 21.32 -19.48 26.11
CA LYS A 12 19.94 -19.55 25.59
C LYS A 12 19.95 -18.95 24.18
N LYS A 13 19.86 -19.79 23.15
CA LYS A 13 19.54 -19.36 21.79
C LYS A 13 18.15 -18.70 21.83
N GLN A 14 18.13 -17.37 21.74
CA GLN A 14 16.91 -16.65 21.39
C GLN A 14 16.45 -17.14 20.02
N LYS A 15 15.33 -17.85 19.97
CA LYS A 15 14.59 -18.13 18.77
C LYS A 15 14.04 -16.80 18.27
N THR A 16 14.76 -16.16 17.35
CA THR A 16 14.18 -15.09 16.52
C THR A 16 12.97 -15.72 15.80
N ALA A 17 11.78 -15.30 16.19
CA ALA A 17 10.58 -15.63 15.45
C ALA A 17 10.72 -15.02 14.05
N ARG A 18 11.15 -15.85 13.08
CA ARG A 18 11.00 -15.52 11.66
C ARG A 18 9.51 -15.37 11.43
N VAL A 19 9.03 -14.13 11.35
CA VAL A 19 7.69 -13.84 10.85
C VAL A 19 7.67 -14.37 9.41
N ASN A 20 6.96 -15.47 9.20
CA ASN A 20 6.76 -16.11 7.89
C ASN A 20 5.80 -15.23 7.04
N GLY A 21 6.16 -13.95 6.83
CA GLY A 21 5.32 -12.97 6.13
C GLY A 21 4.95 -13.38 4.69
N SER A 22 5.71 -14.33 4.10
CA SER A 22 5.43 -14.79 2.73
C SER A 22 4.23 -15.75 2.65
N ARG A 23 4.12 -16.67 3.58
CA ARG A 23 3.02 -17.64 3.62
C ARG A 23 1.73 -16.94 4.01
N GLY A 24 1.78 -16.08 5.03
CA GLY A 24 0.64 -15.31 5.49
C GLY A 24 0.04 -14.37 4.44
N LEU A 25 0.86 -13.71 3.60
CA LEU A 25 0.36 -12.84 2.53
C LEU A 25 -0.45 -13.63 1.49
N HIS A 26 0.13 -14.72 0.96
CA HIS A 26 -0.55 -15.55 -0.05
C HIS A 26 -1.86 -16.11 0.49
N GLU A 27 -1.83 -16.74 1.66
CA GLU A 27 -3.01 -17.35 2.27
C GLU A 27 -4.11 -16.32 2.53
N THR A 28 -3.77 -15.17 3.13
CA THR A 28 -4.74 -14.12 3.43
C THR A 28 -5.38 -13.54 2.17
N ILE A 29 -4.58 -13.27 1.12
CA ILE A 29 -5.11 -12.73 -0.15
C ILE A 29 -5.98 -13.77 -0.85
N MET A 30 -5.55 -15.03 -0.95
CA MET A 30 -6.33 -16.08 -1.59
C MET A 30 -7.67 -16.31 -0.89
N GLU A 31 -7.70 -16.25 0.43
CA GLU A 31 -8.92 -16.39 1.22
C GLU A 31 -9.84 -15.16 1.09
N ALA A 32 -9.32 -13.95 1.35
CA ALA A 32 -10.12 -12.72 1.33
C ALA A 32 -10.71 -12.44 -0.04
N TYR A 33 -9.97 -12.73 -1.11
CA TYR A 33 -10.38 -12.44 -2.49
C TYR A 33 -10.94 -13.66 -3.24
N SER A 34 -11.21 -14.77 -2.56
CA SER A 34 -11.89 -15.93 -3.17
C SER A 34 -13.25 -15.51 -3.74
N GLY A 35 -13.46 -15.72 -5.06
CA GLY A 35 -14.68 -15.34 -5.76
C GLY A 35 -14.86 -13.83 -5.98
N ILE A 36 -13.85 -13.01 -5.69
CA ILE A 36 -13.85 -11.57 -5.99
C ILE A 36 -13.03 -11.31 -7.25
N ASN A 37 -13.65 -10.69 -8.26
CA ASN A 37 -13.02 -10.31 -9.51
C ASN A 37 -13.23 -8.81 -9.76
N GLY A 38 -12.17 -8.01 -9.58
CA GLY A 38 -12.18 -6.57 -9.81
C GLY A 38 -12.28 -6.17 -11.28
N PHE A 39 -11.97 -7.09 -12.22
CA PHE A 39 -12.02 -6.82 -13.66
C PHE A 39 -13.45 -6.77 -14.21
N ASN A 40 -14.41 -7.39 -13.56
CA ASN A 40 -15.82 -7.42 -13.99
C ASN A 40 -16.65 -6.25 -13.45
N THR A 41 -16.03 -5.23 -12.92
CA THR A 41 -16.72 -4.06 -12.35
C THR A 41 -16.90 -2.98 -13.41
N TYR A 42 -17.88 -3.15 -14.28
CA TYR A 42 -18.31 -2.10 -15.21
C TYR A 42 -19.31 -1.19 -14.50
N GLY A 43 -18.94 0.07 -14.28
CA GLY A 43 -19.87 1.07 -13.78
C GLY A 43 -20.94 1.36 -14.83
N ILE A 44 -22.22 1.30 -14.47
CA ILE A 44 -23.33 1.76 -15.32
C ILE A 44 -23.09 3.26 -15.57
N GLY A 45 -22.77 3.66 -16.82
CA GLY A 45 -22.56 5.05 -17.22
C GLY A 45 -21.10 5.55 -17.22
N ALA A 46 -20.09 4.72 -16.93
CA ALA A 46 -18.70 5.10 -17.15
C ALA A 46 -18.34 4.98 -18.63
N SER A 47 -17.74 6.03 -19.23
CA SER A 47 -17.11 5.92 -20.54
C SER A 47 -16.06 4.81 -20.53
N GLN A 48 -15.95 4.03 -21.61
CA GLN A 48 -15.07 2.84 -21.70
C GLN A 48 -13.61 3.11 -21.27
N ASP A 49 -13.13 4.33 -21.38
CA ASP A 49 -11.74 4.72 -21.06
C ASP A 49 -11.44 4.82 -19.55
N LYS A 50 -12.44 5.02 -18.68
CA LYS A 50 -12.25 5.09 -17.21
C LYS A 50 -12.36 3.74 -16.52
N SER A 51 -12.70 2.68 -17.25
CA SER A 51 -12.91 1.33 -16.72
C SER A 51 -11.65 0.46 -16.73
N THR A 52 -10.54 0.91 -17.32
CA THR A 52 -9.31 0.12 -17.34
C THR A 52 -8.86 -0.15 -15.91
N TYR A 53 -8.92 -1.42 -15.55
CA TYR A 53 -8.58 -1.90 -14.23
C TYR A 53 -7.38 -2.84 -14.32
N GLY A 54 -6.44 -2.62 -13.44
CA GLY A 54 -5.31 -3.49 -13.28
C GLY A 54 -4.95 -3.64 -11.81
N GLU A 55 -4.33 -4.73 -11.45
CA GLU A 55 -3.99 -5.04 -10.08
C GLU A 55 -2.49 -5.24 -9.90
N VAL A 56 -1.99 -4.85 -8.73
CA VAL A 56 -0.65 -5.24 -8.29
C VAL A 56 -0.65 -6.73 -7.96
N THR A 57 0.31 -7.47 -8.50
CA THR A 57 0.45 -8.91 -8.20
C THR A 57 0.95 -9.13 -6.76
N LEU A 58 0.89 -10.37 -6.25
CA LEU A 58 1.44 -10.69 -4.92
C LEU A 58 2.95 -10.39 -4.83
N SER A 59 3.70 -10.63 -5.91
CA SER A 59 5.11 -10.24 -5.99
C SER A 59 5.26 -8.73 -6.03
N GLY A 60 4.38 -8.04 -6.75
CA GLY A 60 4.33 -6.57 -6.79
C GLY A 60 4.06 -5.94 -5.42
N ILE A 61 3.13 -6.48 -4.65
CA ILE A 61 2.85 -6.03 -3.27
C ILE A 61 4.10 -6.17 -2.38
N ARG A 62 4.85 -7.28 -2.52
CA ARG A 62 6.13 -7.44 -1.80
C ARG A 62 7.17 -6.43 -2.24
N THR A 63 7.30 -6.21 -3.55
CA THR A 63 8.23 -5.22 -4.09
C THR A 63 7.88 -3.82 -3.61
N LEU A 64 6.59 -3.42 -3.64
CA LEU A 64 6.12 -2.16 -3.08
C LEU A 64 6.52 -2.02 -1.60
N TYR A 65 6.25 -3.04 -0.80
CA TYR A 65 6.59 -3.03 0.62
C TYR A 65 8.10 -2.85 0.86
N GLU A 66 8.96 -3.58 0.13
CA GLU A 66 10.42 -3.43 0.27
C GLU A 66 10.90 -2.05 -0.19
N LYS A 67 10.31 -1.48 -1.26
CA LYS A 67 10.62 -0.10 -1.68
C LYS A 67 10.22 0.93 -0.62
N PHE A 68 9.05 0.81 -0.02
CA PHE A 68 8.65 1.68 1.08
C PHE A 68 9.57 1.56 2.28
N LYS A 69 10.01 0.36 2.65
CA LYS A 69 10.99 0.14 3.73
C LYS A 69 12.37 0.73 3.40
N GLN A 70 12.79 0.63 2.15
CA GLN A 70 14.09 1.15 1.69
C GLN A 70 14.17 2.67 1.86
N TYR A 71 13.10 3.39 1.53
CA TYR A 71 13.09 4.85 1.45
C TYR A 71 12.36 5.54 2.59
N GLY A 72 11.38 4.88 3.19
CA GLY A 72 10.49 5.46 4.19
C GLY A 72 10.80 5.00 5.60
N ARG A 73 10.79 5.94 6.55
CA ARG A 73 10.82 5.64 7.98
C ARG A 73 9.40 5.65 8.54
N LEU A 74 9.15 4.79 9.51
CA LEU A 74 7.88 4.74 10.25
C LEU A 74 7.98 5.46 11.61
N ASP A 75 9.03 6.26 11.80
CA ASP A 75 9.36 6.96 13.05
C ASP A 75 8.57 8.26 13.27
N LYS A 76 7.50 8.50 12.50
CA LYS A 76 6.59 9.61 12.77
C LYS A 76 5.90 9.39 14.11
N THR A 77 5.86 10.43 14.92
CA THR A 77 5.10 10.45 16.19
C THR A 77 3.63 10.14 15.88
N GLY A 78 3.13 9.01 16.33
CA GLY A 78 1.77 8.56 16.07
C GLY A 78 1.69 7.19 15.42
N ARG A 79 0.50 6.85 14.91
CA ARG A 79 0.28 5.59 14.19
C ARG A 79 0.75 5.73 12.74
N PRO A 80 1.71 4.95 12.26
CA PRO A 80 2.13 5.02 10.87
C PRO A 80 0.99 4.59 9.95
N CYS A 81 0.71 5.38 8.90
CA CYS A 81 -0.37 5.14 7.96
C CYS A 81 0.14 4.96 6.53
N PHE A 82 -0.42 3.96 5.86
CA PHE A 82 -0.28 3.72 4.43
C PHE A 82 -1.61 4.05 3.74
N TYR A 83 -1.56 4.76 2.62
CA TYR A 83 -2.72 5.06 1.79
C TYR A 83 -2.54 4.51 0.37
N ASP A 84 -3.58 3.85 -0.13
CA ASP A 84 -3.72 3.43 -1.53
C ASP A 84 -4.80 4.32 -2.17
N LEU A 85 -4.37 5.25 -3.02
CA LEU A 85 -5.26 6.22 -3.68
C LEU A 85 -5.73 5.67 -5.02
N GLY A 86 -6.99 5.26 -5.08
CA GLY A 86 -7.58 4.46 -6.15
C GLY A 86 -7.37 2.97 -5.89
N SER A 87 -7.75 2.51 -4.69
CA SER A 87 -7.40 1.19 -4.17
C SER A 87 -8.11 0.01 -4.86
N GLY A 88 -9.08 0.28 -5.74
CA GLY A 88 -9.85 -0.76 -6.39
C GLY A 88 -10.52 -1.70 -5.39
N VAL A 89 -10.30 -3.02 -5.54
CA VAL A 89 -10.82 -4.01 -4.59
C VAL A 89 -9.95 -4.18 -3.33
N GLY A 90 -8.87 -3.37 -3.17
CA GLY A 90 -8.13 -3.26 -1.93
C GLY A 90 -7.03 -4.31 -1.68
N LYS A 91 -6.55 -5.04 -2.68
CA LYS A 91 -5.52 -6.09 -2.51
C LYS A 91 -4.21 -5.55 -1.92
N VAL A 92 -3.77 -4.36 -2.38
CA VAL A 92 -2.55 -3.72 -1.86
C VAL A 92 -2.73 -3.34 -0.40
N VAL A 93 -3.87 -2.77 -0.03
CA VAL A 93 -4.20 -2.37 1.34
C VAL A 93 -4.11 -3.55 2.31
N VAL A 94 -4.78 -4.67 1.97
CA VAL A 94 -4.73 -5.90 2.77
C VAL A 94 -3.31 -6.46 2.81
N GLY A 95 -2.63 -6.49 1.66
CA GLY A 95 -1.27 -7.01 1.55
C GLY A 95 -0.26 -6.25 2.42
N MET A 96 -0.33 -4.92 2.42
CA MET A 96 0.52 -4.07 3.26
C MET A 96 0.26 -4.31 4.75
N ALA A 97 -1.01 -4.45 5.16
CA ALA A 97 -1.38 -4.78 6.55
C ALA A 97 -0.91 -6.18 7.00
N VAL A 98 -0.78 -7.14 6.07
CA VAL A 98 -0.22 -8.46 6.36
C VAL A 98 1.30 -8.41 6.50
N LEU A 99 1.98 -7.65 5.61
CA LEU A 99 3.44 -7.56 5.59
C LEU A 99 4.01 -6.73 6.74
N ASN A 100 3.23 -5.80 7.29
CA ASN A 100 3.64 -4.97 8.41
C ASN A 100 2.55 -4.95 9.49
N ASN A 101 2.90 -5.29 10.72
CA ASN A 101 1.97 -5.39 11.85
C ASN A 101 1.78 -4.08 12.64
N GLU A 102 2.46 -3.02 12.26
CA GLU A 102 2.43 -1.71 12.94
C GLU A 102 1.64 -0.66 12.16
N ILE A 103 1.58 -0.79 10.82
CA ILE A 103 0.99 0.21 9.93
C ILE A 103 -0.53 0.05 9.81
N HIS A 104 -1.27 1.15 9.87
CA HIS A 104 -2.67 1.23 9.48
C HIS A 104 -2.77 1.50 7.97
N CYS A 105 -3.60 0.72 7.28
CA CYS A 105 -3.67 0.73 5.82
C CYS A 105 -5.06 1.20 5.38
N TYR A 106 -5.10 2.25 4.60
CA TYR A 106 -6.31 2.89 4.09
C TYR A 106 -6.38 2.75 2.58
N GLY A 107 -7.53 2.33 2.06
CA GLY A 107 -7.84 2.35 0.63
C GLY A 107 -8.94 3.35 0.36
N ILE A 108 -8.72 4.27 -0.59
CA ILE A 108 -9.72 5.22 -1.05
C ILE A 108 -10.10 4.84 -2.48
N GLU A 109 -11.39 4.57 -2.74
CA GLU A 109 -11.90 4.16 -4.04
C GLU A 109 -13.23 4.84 -4.32
N ASN A 110 -13.36 5.47 -5.49
CA ASN A 110 -14.58 6.20 -5.86
C ASN A 110 -15.60 5.35 -6.63
N MET A 111 -15.19 4.23 -7.21
CA MET A 111 -16.11 3.33 -7.89
C MET A 111 -16.85 2.45 -6.88
N GLY A 112 -18.14 2.71 -6.68
CA GLY A 112 -18.96 2.04 -5.66
C GLY A 112 -18.92 0.51 -5.71
N GLU A 113 -18.89 -0.09 -6.92
CA GLU A 113 -18.80 -1.55 -7.06
C GLU A 113 -17.44 -2.09 -6.56
N ARG A 114 -16.33 -1.43 -6.87
CA ARG A 114 -15.01 -1.84 -6.38
C ARG A 114 -14.89 -1.66 -4.87
N ALA A 115 -15.39 -0.53 -4.35
CA ALA A 115 -15.45 -0.29 -2.91
C ALA A 115 -16.30 -1.35 -2.18
N ARG A 116 -17.44 -1.75 -2.74
CA ARG A 116 -18.27 -2.84 -2.21
C ARG A 116 -17.53 -4.18 -2.21
N LEU A 117 -16.79 -4.49 -3.27
CA LEU A 117 -15.96 -5.70 -3.34
C LEU A 117 -14.80 -5.68 -2.33
N ALA A 118 -14.20 -4.51 -2.09
CA ALA A 118 -13.17 -4.33 -1.05
C ALA A 118 -13.74 -4.63 0.34
N LEU A 119 -14.94 -4.13 0.65
CA LEU A 119 -15.63 -4.44 1.92
C LEU A 119 -16.01 -5.93 2.02
N SER A 120 -16.40 -6.56 0.91
CA SER A 120 -16.64 -8.02 0.88
C SER A 120 -15.37 -8.82 1.17
N ALA A 121 -14.21 -8.41 0.61
CA ALA A 121 -12.92 -9.02 0.92
C ALA A 121 -12.54 -8.82 2.39
N TYR A 122 -12.74 -7.59 2.90
CA TYR A 122 -12.50 -7.26 4.31
C TYR A 122 -13.25 -8.19 5.27
N GLY A 123 -14.52 -8.48 5.00
CA GLY A 123 -15.34 -9.37 5.81
C GLY A 123 -14.84 -10.82 5.85
N LYS A 124 -14.00 -11.24 4.89
CA LYS A 124 -13.41 -12.57 4.83
C LYS A 124 -12.02 -12.67 5.50
N ILE A 125 -11.43 -11.56 5.93
CA ILE A 125 -10.13 -11.57 6.63
C ILE A 125 -10.30 -12.22 8.00
N ARG A 126 -9.66 -13.36 8.21
CA ARG A 126 -9.75 -14.09 9.50
C ARG A 126 -8.83 -13.58 10.58
N SER A 127 -7.75 -12.89 10.21
CA SER A 127 -6.80 -12.35 11.18
C SER A 127 -7.34 -11.08 11.84
N PRO A 128 -7.71 -11.06 13.11
CA PRO A 128 -8.18 -9.84 13.79
C PRO A 128 -7.12 -8.75 13.81
N ASN A 129 -5.84 -9.15 13.84
CA ASN A 129 -4.72 -8.20 13.80
C ASN A 129 -4.63 -7.47 12.45
N VAL A 130 -4.85 -8.15 11.33
CA VAL A 130 -4.90 -7.53 10.00
C VAL A 130 -6.18 -6.69 9.89
N GLN A 131 -7.33 -7.27 10.24
CA GLN A 131 -8.64 -6.65 10.08
C GLN A 131 -8.74 -5.27 10.78
N ARG A 132 -8.26 -5.14 12.03
CA ARG A 132 -8.31 -3.86 12.76
C ARG A 132 -7.45 -2.75 12.18
N ARG A 133 -6.54 -3.05 11.24
CA ARG A 133 -5.62 -2.09 10.61
C ARG A 133 -5.93 -1.81 9.14
N VAL A 134 -6.93 -2.49 8.59
CA VAL A 134 -7.41 -2.27 7.21
C VAL A 134 -8.66 -1.42 7.25
N HIS A 135 -8.68 -0.35 6.44
CA HIS A 135 -9.77 0.61 6.36
C HIS A 135 -10.08 0.91 4.89
N PHE A 136 -11.33 0.80 4.48
CA PHE A 136 -11.79 1.16 3.14
C PHE A 136 -12.74 2.35 3.20
N ILE A 137 -12.49 3.33 2.32
CA ILE A 137 -13.25 4.58 2.20
C ILE A 137 -13.79 4.66 0.79
N HIS A 138 -15.12 4.67 0.65
CA HIS A 138 -15.78 4.90 -0.63
C HIS A 138 -15.92 6.40 -0.83
N ASP A 139 -14.95 7.00 -1.50
CA ASP A 139 -14.92 8.44 -1.78
C ASP A 139 -13.95 8.76 -2.92
N SER A 140 -13.99 10.00 -3.39
CA SER A 140 -13.00 10.52 -4.32
C SER A 140 -11.66 10.76 -3.63
N ILE A 141 -10.57 10.35 -4.31
CA ILE A 141 -9.21 10.70 -3.89
C ILE A 141 -8.94 12.21 -3.89
N LEU A 142 -9.84 13.03 -4.45
CA LEU A 142 -9.76 14.49 -4.47
C LEU A 142 -10.59 15.14 -3.36
N ASN A 143 -11.40 14.38 -2.62
CA ASN A 143 -12.18 14.90 -1.50
C ASN A 143 -11.27 15.25 -0.31
N LYS A 144 -11.11 16.53 -0.04
CA LYS A 144 -10.27 17.05 1.06
C LYS A 144 -10.83 16.77 2.46
N ALA A 145 -12.10 16.36 2.57
CA ALA A 145 -12.67 15.90 3.84
C ALA A 145 -12.05 14.57 4.31
N VAL A 146 -11.54 13.75 3.37
CA VAL A 146 -10.79 12.54 3.66
C VAL A 146 -9.31 12.91 3.74
N THR A 147 -8.78 13.19 4.93
CA THR A 147 -7.38 13.60 5.11
C THR A 147 -6.39 12.47 4.81
N ILE A 148 -5.21 12.85 4.24
CA ILE A 148 -4.05 11.98 4.04
C ILE A 148 -2.80 12.56 4.71
N ARG A 149 -2.95 13.51 5.63
CA ARG A 149 -1.84 14.24 6.29
C ARG A 149 -0.95 13.36 7.14
N ASP A 150 -1.49 12.30 7.70
CA ASP A 150 -0.78 11.34 8.54
C ASP A 150 -0.09 10.23 7.74
N ALA A 151 -0.17 10.28 6.41
CA ALA A 151 0.48 9.30 5.55
C ALA A 151 1.99 9.28 5.74
N CYS A 152 2.53 8.09 6.03
CA CYS A 152 3.95 7.81 5.90
C CYS A 152 4.28 7.31 4.49
N TRP A 153 3.39 6.50 3.92
CA TRP A 153 3.51 5.86 2.64
C TRP A 153 2.23 6.03 1.82
N ILE A 154 2.36 6.37 0.56
CA ILE A 154 1.25 6.50 -0.39
C ILE A 154 1.57 5.70 -1.65
N PHE A 155 0.65 4.84 -2.07
CA PHE A 155 0.67 4.21 -3.39
C PHE A 155 -0.44 4.79 -4.27
N ILE A 156 -0.15 4.95 -5.57
CA ILE A 156 -1.11 5.50 -6.53
C ILE A 156 -0.97 4.74 -7.85
N SER A 157 -1.97 3.94 -8.21
CA SER A 157 -2.05 3.31 -9.53
C SER A 157 -2.73 4.26 -10.53
N ASN A 158 -2.01 5.31 -10.94
CA ASN A 158 -2.56 6.46 -11.67
C ASN A 158 -2.41 6.42 -13.20
N LEU A 159 -2.17 5.24 -13.80
CA LEU A 159 -2.02 5.11 -15.25
C LEU A 159 -3.27 5.58 -16.02
N CYS A 160 -4.46 5.30 -15.49
CA CYS A 160 -5.74 5.59 -16.12
C CYS A 160 -6.39 6.89 -15.63
N PHE A 161 -5.70 7.69 -14.81
CA PHE A 161 -6.23 8.98 -14.38
C PHE A 161 -6.13 9.99 -15.54
N ASP A 162 -7.22 10.73 -15.78
CA ASP A 162 -7.20 11.84 -16.74
C ASP A 162 -6.30 12.99 -16.28
N ALA A 163 -6.01 13.94 -17.17
CA ALA A 163 -5.10 15.04 -16.89
C ALA A 163 -5.54 15.92 -15.72
N ASP A 164 -6.85 16.19 -15.61
CA ASP A 164 -7.42 17.03 -14.56
C ASP A 164 -7.32 16.35 -13.20
N THR A 165 -7.60 15.05 -13.15
CA THR A 165 -7.42 14.23 -11.94
C THR A 165 -5.96 14.18 -11.52
N GLN A 166 -5.02 14.01 -12.49
CA GLN A 166 -3.57 14.02 -12.21
C GLN A 166 -3.12 15.36 -11.62
N LEU A 167 -3.56 16.46 -12.21
CA LEU A 167 -3.21 17.81 -11.75
C LEU A 167 -3.73 18.05 -10.34
N SER A 168 -5.03 17.85 -10.13
CA SER A 168 -5.69 18.06 -8.83
C SER A 168 -5.11 17.17 -7.73
N LEU A 169 -4.76 15.93 -8.06
CA LEU A 169 -4.08 15.03 -7.13
C LEU A 169 -2.69 15.54 -6.77
N THR A 170 -1.93 16.00 -7.76
CA THR A 170 -0.58 16.54 -7.52
C THR A 170 -0.63 17.77 -6.63
N GLU A 171 -1.58 18.69 -6.84
CA GLU A 171 -1.81 19.84 -5.97
C GLU A 171 -2.18 19.42 -4.54
N ARG A 172 -3.03 18.40 -4.41
CA ARG A 172 -3.38 17.83 -3.11
C ARG A 172 -2.15 17.28 -2.38
N LEU A 173 -1.29 16.52 -3.07
CA LEU A 173 -0.05 16.00 -2.50
C LEU A 173 0.90 17.13 -2.07
N HIS A 174 1.00 18.21 -2.86
CA HIS A 174 1.80 19.38 -2.48
C HIS A 174 1.36 20.02 -1.16
N THR A 175 0.05 20.12 -0.94
CA THR A 175 -0.52 20.90 0.17
C THR A 175 -0.82 20.08 1.41
N GLU A 176 -1.06 18.76 1.27
CA GLU A 176 -1.59 17.97 2.36
C GLU A 176 -0.57 17.00 2.98
N VAL A 177 0.32 16.40 2.17
CA VAL A 177 1.27 15.43 2.71
C VAL A 177 2.42 16.07 3.47
N THR A 178 2.86 15.41 4.54
CA THR A 178 3.91 15.91 5.43
C THR A 178 5.32 15.52 4.94
N ILE A 179 6.32 16.30 5.34
CA ILE A 179 7.73 16.01 5.06
C ILE A 179 8.09 14.57 5.47
N GLY A 180 8.87 13.90 4.62
CA GLY A 180 9.29 12.51 4.80
C GLY A 180 8.28 11.48 4.27
N THR A 181 7.08 11.87 3.81
CA THR A 181 6.14 10.94 3.15
C THR A 181 6.76 10.39 1.87
N ILE A 182 6.72 9.06 1.71
CA ILE A 182 7.13 8.38 0.48
C ILE A 182 5.90 8.10 -0.39
N ILE A 183 6.00 8.48 -1.66
CA ILE A 183 4.95 8.27 -2.66
C ILE A 183 5.51 7.38 -3.75
N ILE A 184 4.81 6.28 -4.05
CA ILE A 184 5.08 5.42 -5.21
C ILE A 184 3.88 5.50 -6.14
N CYS A 185 4.10 5.79 -7.42
CA CYS A 185 3.03 5.89 -8.41
C CYS A 185 3.42 5.27 -9.74
N SER A 186 2.42 4.78 -10.49
CA SER A 186 2.62 4.08 -11.76
C SER A 186 2.74 5.01 -12.97
N ARG A 187 2.43 6.30 -12.83
CA ARG A 187 2.67 7.36 -13.83
C ARG A 187 3.35 8.54 -13.16
N GLN A 188 4.32 9.13 -13.83
CA GLN A 188 5.07 10.28 -13.32
C GLN A 188 4.14 11.41 -12.88
N LEU A 189 4.43 11.99 -11.72
CA LEU A 189 3.77 13.20 -11.22
C LEU A 189 4.57 14.43 -11.63
N VAL A 190 3.87 15.52 -11.96
CA VAL A 190 4.49 16.82 -12.21
C VAL A 190 4.64 17.56 -10.88
N VAL A 191 5.68 17.18 -10.11
CA VAL A 191 5.92 17.74 -8.78
C VAL A 191 6.99 18.84 -8.79
N SER A 192 6.88 19.80 -7.86
CA SER A 192 7.91 20.81 -7.66
C SER A 192 9.17 20.20 -7.04
N PRO A 193 10.36 20.41 -7.63
CA PRO A 193 11.62 19.89 -7.08
C PRO A 193 12.01 20.55 -5.74
N THR A 194 11.37 21.67 -5.38
CA THR A 194 11.58 22.32 -4.06
C THR A 194 10.73 21.70 -2.97
N GLN A 195 9.79 20.81 -3.31
CA GLN A 195 8.90 20.17 -2.36
C GLN A 195 8.97 18.64 -2.41
N PHE A 196 9.48 18.08 -3.50
CA PHE A 196 9.63 16.64 -3.67
C PHE A 196 10.98 16.29 -4.27
N GLU A 197 11.65 15.34 -3.65
CA GLU A 197 12.82 14.67 -4.18
C GLU A 197 12.37 13.44 -4.99
N THR A 198 12.86 13.27 -6.22
CA THR A 198 12.68 12.03 -6.99
C THR A 198 13.76 11.04 -6.57
N LEU A 199 13.37 9.94 -5.93
CA LEU A 199 14.29 8.89 -5.44
C LEU A 199 14.59 7.85 -6.52
N GLU A 200 13.55 7.43 -7.27
CA GLU A 200 13.68 6.55 -8.43
C GLU A 200 12.70 6.98 -9.54
N SER A 201 13.16 6.97 -10.79
CA SER A 201 12.36 7.37 -11.97
C SER A 201 11.84 6.19 -12.80
N ALA A 202 12.21 4.95 -12.47
CA ALA A 202 11.80 3.76 -13.21
C ALA A 202 11.95 2.48 -12.37
N CYS A 203 11.46 2.47 -11.14
CA CYS A 203 11.45 1.21 -10.38
C CYS A 203 10.42 0.24 -10.97
N VAL A 204 10.72 -1.05 -10.96
CA VAL A 204 9.85 -2.08 -11.53
C VAL A 204 8.95 -2.68 -10.45
N ILE A 205 7.63 -2.59 -10.67
CA ILE A 205 6.62 -3.22 -9.82
C ILE A 205 5.80 -4.20 -10.68
N PRO A 206 5.77 -5.51 -10.37
CA PRO A 206 4.94 -6.47 -11.08
C PRO A 206 3.44 -6.19 -10.95
N MET A 207 2.77 -6.00 -12.08
CA MET A 207 1.35 -5.73 -12.20
C MET A 207 0.65 -6.85 -12.98
N SER A 208 -0.67 -6.92 -12.93
CA SER A 208 -1.46 -7.94 -13.62
C SER A 208 -1.33 -7.89 -15.16
N TRP A 209 -0.96 -6.73 -15.71
CA TRP A 209 -0.77 -6.54 -17.16
C TRP A 209 0.68 -6.60 -17.61
N SER A 210 1.66 -6.50 -16.69
CA SER A 210 3.09 -6.54 -17.00
C SER A 210 3.92 -6.84 -15.77
N ASN A 211 4.88 -7.75 -15.90
CA ASN A 211 5.84 -8.05 -14.83
C ASN A 211 6.92 -6.94 -14.66
N SER A 212 6.97 -5.97 -15.59
CA SER A 212 7.97 -4.90 -15.63
C SER A 212 7.35 -3.51 -15.72
N SER A 213 6.23 -3.28 -15.05
CA SER A 213 5.61 -1.95 -15.00
C SER A 213 6.50 -0.97 -14.27
N SER A 214 6.85 0.15 -14.93
CA SER A 214 7.65 1.22 -14.34
C SER A 214 6.81 2.02 -13.34
N CYS A 215 7.42 2.37 -12.22
CA CYS A 215 6.87 3.28 -11.22
C CYS A 215 7.90 4.35 -10.85
N TRP A 216 7.43 5.44 -10.31
CA TRP A 216 8.24 6.56 -9.80
C TRP A 216 8.12 6.63 -8.30
N ILE A 217 9.24 6.96 -7.63
CA ILE A 217 9.30 7.08 -6.19
C ILE A 217 9.71 8.50 -5.82
N TYR A 218 8.91 9.14 -4.99
CA TYR A 218 9.14 10.49 -4.50
C TYR A 218 9.17 10.53 -2.98
N ARG A 219 9.93 11.49 -2.45
CA ARG A 219 9.90 11.89 -1.03
C ARG A 219 9.44 13.33 -0.92
N LYS A 220 8.51 13.62 -0.02
CA LYS A 220 8.18 14.99 0.39
C LYS A 220 9.32 15.57 1.20
N ILE A 221 9.86 16.73 0.78
CA ILE A 221 10.94 17.47 1.43
C ILE A 221 10.48 18.82 1.93
#